data_27e3751eca96dba21333b732a70020b2
#
_entry.id   27e3751eca96dba21333b732a70020b2
#
_cell.length_a   1.000
_cell.length_b   1.000
_cell.length_c   1.000
_cell.angle_alpha   90.00
_cell.angle_beta   90.00
_cell.angle_gamma   90.00
#
_symmetry.space_group_name_H-M   'P 1'
#
loop_
_entity.id
_entity.type
_entity.pdbx_description
1 polymer ?
#
loop_
_entity_poly.entity_id
_entity_poly.type
_entity_poly.pdbx_seq_one_letter_code
_entity_poly.pdbx_strand_id
1 'polypeptide(L)'
;MEVFRSLPEGTLAELIDNQLYMSPSPAHIHQKTLKKIARKLDVVVEDNGLGEVIIAPFDVFLDDIENAVQPDIVVLLNGNQGTFTESGHFKGTPDLLVEILSSGNKNHDLIRKKDLYERFGVKEYWVIDPDTRLVMVFQLVNGSYIKTSEAIALVQSPLLNTQFPF
;
A
#
# COMPACT_ATOMS: atom_id res chain seq x y z
N MET A 1 -0.63 15.82 12.44
CA MET A 1 0.18 16.16 11.23
C MET A 1 1.47 16.92 11.55
N GLU A 2 1.49 17.97 12.36
CA GLU A 2 2.75 18.70 12.67
C GLU A 2 3.84 17.81 13.28
N VAL A 3 3.50 16.96 14.23
CA VAL A 3 4.45 16.01 14.84
C VAL A 3 5.00 15.05 13.79
N PHE A 4 4.17 14.52 12.92
CA PHE A 4 4.61 13.63 11.83
C PHE A 4 5.62 14.34 10.91
N ARG A 5 5.31 15.56 10.47
CA ARG A 5 6.19 16.36 9.59
C ARG A 5 7.50 16.80 10.26
N SER A 6 7.57 16.77 11.60
CA SER A 6 8.79 17.10 12.35
C SER A 6 9.72 15.92 12.58
N LEU A 7 9.32 14.70 12.21
CA LEU A 7 10.17 13.53 12.30
C LEU A 7 11.36 13.62 11.34
N PRO A 8 12.51 13.06 11.70
CA PRO A 8 13.66 12.98 10.78
C PRO A 8 13.27 12.25 9.49
N GLU A 9 13.81 12.70 8.36
CA GLU A 9 13.66 12.03 7.08
C GLU A 9 14.05 10.54 7.17
N GLY A 10 13.24 9.66 6.55
CA GLY A 10 13.44 8.23 6.60
C GLY A 10 12.92 7.55 7.87
N THR A 11 12.25 8.29 8.76
CA THR A 11 11.58 7.67 9.91
C THR A 11 10.45 6.76 9.45
N LEU A 12 10.46 5.50 9.92
CA LEU A 12 9.37 4.55 9.65
C LEU A 12 8.21 4.84 10.61
N ALA A 13 7.31 5.69 10.21
CA ALA A 13 6.17 6.13 11.00
C ALA A 13 4.94 6.37 10.14
N GLU A 14 3.77 6.20 10.72
CA GLU A 14 2.49 6.49 10.07
C GLU A 14 1.62 7.31 11.03
N LEU A 15 0.82 8.20 10.48
CA LEU A 15 -0.21 8.93 11.19
C LEU A 15 -1.58 8.45 10.69
N ILE A 16 -2.37 7.84 11.58
CA ILE A 16 -3.70 7.32 11.24
C ILE A 16 -4.69 7.83 12.29
N ASP A 17 -5.72 8.55 11.83
CA ASP A 17 -6.71 9.18 12.70
C ASP A 17 -6.05 9.98 13.84
N ASN A 18 -5.04 10.78 13.46
CA ASN A 18 -4.22 11.61 14.35
C ASN A 18 -3.44 10.82 15.44
N GLN A 19 -3.26 9.52 15.27
CA GLN A 19 -2.43 8.68 16.14
C GLN A 19 -1.13 8.29 15.41
N LEU A 20 0.01 8.48 16.06
CA LEU A 20 1.32 8.16 15.49
C LEU A 20 1.67 6.69 15.80
N TYR A 21 2.04 5.97 14.75
CA TYR A 21 2.50 4.58 14.80
C TYR A 21 3.94 4.50 14.29
N MET A 22 4.82 3.95 15.12
CA MET A 22 6.22 3.72 14.75
C MET A 22 6.39 2.27 14.31
N SER A 23 7.08 2.04 13.20
CA SER A 23 7.34 0.70 12.67
C SER A 23 8.82 0.35 12.84
N PRO A 24 9.14 -0.88 13.27
CA PRO A 24 10.51 -1.37 13.23
C PRO A 24 10.97 -1.61 11.79
N SER A 25 12.28 -1.71 11.59
CA SER A 25 12.82 -2.13 10.30
C SER A 25 12.26 -3.50 9.88
N PRO A 26 11.88 -3.69 8.61
CA PRO A 26 11.28 -4.92 8.13
C PRO A 26 12.28 -6.09 8.14
N ALA A 27 11.78 -7.30 8.37
CA ALA A 27 12.57 -8.53 8.36
C ALA A 27 12.93 -8.97 6.92
N HIS A 28 13.95 -9.82 6.80
CA HIS A 28 14.43 -10.33 5.51
C HIS A 28 13.31 -10.94 4.64
N ILE A 29 12.42 -11.75 5.23
CA ILE A 29 11.34 -12.40 4.47
C ILE A 29 10.34 -11.38 3.89
N HIS A 30 10.04 -10.32 4.65
CA HIS A 30 9.23 -9.20 4.21
C HIS A 30 9.88 -8.54 2.98
N GLN A 31 11.16 -8.14 3.07
CA GLN A 31 11.89 -7.49 1.98
C GLN A 31 12.03 -8.38 0.74
N LYS A 32 12.21 -9.69 0.94
CA LYS A 32 12.25 -10.66 -0.17
C LYS A 32 10.90 -10.73 -0.90
N THR A 33 9.80 -10.70 -0.15
CA THR A 33 8.43 -10.70 -0.70
C THR A 33 8.15 -9.38 -1.41
N LEU A 34 8.44 -8.24 -0.78
CA LEU A 34 8.33 -6.91 -1.37
C LEU A 34 9.00 -6.86 -2.76
N LYS A 35 10.27 -7.26 -2.82
CA LYS A 35 11.04 -7.27 -4.08
C LYS A 35 10.40 -8.13 -5.17
N LYS A 36 9.83 -9.30 -4.81
CA LYS A 36 9.17 -10.17 -5.79
C LYS A 36 7.90 -9.55 -6.35
N ILE A 37 7.07 -8.98 -5.48
CA ILE A 37 5.81 -8.34 -5.87
C ILE A 37 6.09 -7.09 -6.69
N ALA A 38 7.00 -6.21 -6.24
CA ALA A 38 7.36 -4.98 -6.95
C ALA A 38 7.81 -5.28 -8.38
N ARG A 39 8.73 -6.24 -8.58
CA ARG A 39 9.17 -6.64 -9.93
C ARG A 39 8.06 -7.16 -10.84
N LYS A 40 7.01 -7.77 -10.28
CA LYS A 40 5.83 -8.18 -11.06
C LYS A 40 4.96 -6.99 -11.43
N LEU A 41 4.81 -6.07 -10.49
CA LEU A 41 4.07 -4.83 -10.72
C LEU A 41 4.78 -3.92 -11.72
N ASP A 42 6.13 -3.82 -11.68
CA ASP A 42 6.90 -3.07 -12.69
C ASP A 42 6.55 -3.57 -14.10
N VAL A 43 6.57 -4.90 -14.30
CA VAL A 43 6.21 -5.49 -15.62
C VAL A 43 4.76 -5.22 -16.00
N VAL A 44 3.82 -5.35 -15.05
CA VAL A 44 2.39 -5.22 -15.34
C VAL A 44 2.00 -3.74 -15.53
N VAL A 45 2.56 -2.83 -14.75
CA VAL A 45 2.15 -1.42 -14.71
C VAL A 45 3.09 -0.54 -15.53
N GLU A 46 4.40 -0.53 -15.22
CA GLU A 46 5.34 0.41 -15.84
C GLU A 46 5.71 0.00 -17.26
N ASP A 47 6.08 -1.27 -17.49
CA ASP A 47 6.46 -1.75 -18.83
C ASP A 47 5.30 -1.66 -19.82
N ASN A 48 4.06 -1.70 -19.35
CA ASN A 48 2.86 -1.50 -20.16
C ASN A 48 2.37 -0.05 -20.21
N GLY A 49 3.08 0.89 -19.56
CA GLY A 49 2.72 2.30 -19.56
C GLY A 49 1.39 2.62 -18.88
N LEU A 50 0.97 1.81 -17.90
CA LEU A 50 -0.30 1.99 -17.19
C LEU A 50 -0.20 2.98 -16.02
N GLY A 51 1.00 3.26 -15.53
CA GLY A 51 1.23 4.12 -14.37
C GLY A 51 2.62 3.96 -13.78
N GLU A 52 2.74 4.21 -12.49
CA GLU A 52 3.98 4.20 -11.72
C GLU A 52 3.85 3.28 -10.50
N VAL A 53 4.95 2.58 -10.14
CA VAL A 53 5.07 1.71 -8.97
C VAL A 53 6.12 2.28 -8.02
N ILE A 54 5.73 2.58 -6.79
CA ILE A 54 6.63 3.17 -5.78
C ILE A 54 6.69 2.21 -4.59
N ILE A 55 7.90 1.98 -4.07
CA ILE A 55 8.12 1.09 -2.92
C ILE A 55 8.52 1.86 -1.66
N ALA A 56 8.21 1.30 -0.50
CA ALA A 56 8.61 1.86 0.79
C ALA A 56 10.14 1.99 0.95
N PRO A 57 10.63 2.97 1.75
CA PRO A 57 9.84 3.95 2.49
C PRO A 57 9.36 5.11 1.60
N PHE A 58 8.07 5.39 1.62
CA PHE A 58 7.48 6.47 0.83
C PHE A 58 6.20 6.99 1.51
N ASP A 59 6.15 8.31 1.75
CA ASP A 59 5.01 8.92 2.43
C ASP A 59 3.85 9.21 1.46
N VAL A 60 2.68 8.76 1.83
CA VAL A 60 1.41 9.06 1.18
C VAL A 60 0.54 9.86 2.14
N PHE A 61 0.31 11.13 1.84
CA PHE A 61 -0.61 11.99 2.57
C PHE A 61 -2.02 11.79 2.02
N LEU A 62 -2.84 11.01 2.72
CA LEU A 62 -4.24 10.78 2.33
C LEU A 62 -5.08 12.04 2.56
N ASP A 63 -4.74 12.84 3.59
CA ASP A 63 -5.28 14.16 3.86
C ASP A 63 -4.20 15.10 4.45
N ASP A 64 -4.58 16.35 4.71
CA ASP A 64 -3.65 17.36 5.25
C ASP A 64 -3.58 17.37 6.79
N ILE A 65 -4.42 16.60 7.47
CA ILE A 65 -4.71 16.81 8.88
C ILE A 65 -4.32 15.60 9.74
N GLU A 66 -4.76 14.40 9.38
CA GLU A 66 -4.79 13.27 10.30
C GLU A 66 -4.19 11.98 9.74
N ASN A 67 -3.99 11.89 8.40
CA ASN A 67 -3.66 10.61 7.77
C ASN A 67 -2.49 10.73 6.80
N ALA A 68 -1.35 10.15 7.20
CA ALA A 68 -0.16 9.95 6.38
C ALA A 68 0.36 8.53 6.60
N VAL A 69 0.50 7.76 5.54
CA VAL A 69 0.86 6.33 5.60
C VAL A 69 2.10 6.02 4.78
N GLN A 70 2.77 4.90 5.11
CA GLN A 70 3.92 4.37 4.37
C GLN A 70 3.61 2.94 3.89
N PRO A 71 2.78 2.75 2.85
CA PRO A 71 2.49 1.43 2.33
C PRO A 71 3.75 0.78 1.72
N ASP A 72 3.82 -0.53 1.78
CA ASP A 72 4.96 -1.27 1.20
C ASP A 72 5.10 -1.04 -0.31
N ILE A 73 3.97 -1.01 -1.04
CA ILE A 73 3.94 -0.65 -2.46
C ILE A 73 2.73 0.24 -2.74
N VAL A 74 2.98 1.28 -3.50
CA VAL A 74 1.98 2.23 -4.01
C VAL A 74 1.94 2.12 -5.53
N VAL A 75 0.74 2.01 -6.10
CA VAL A 75 0.54 2.08 -7.56
C VAL A 75 -0.34 3.29 -7.89
N LEU A 76 0.18 4.14 -8.73
CA LEU A 76 -0.50 5.30 -9.29
C LEU A 76 -0.77 5.04 -10.78
N LEU A 77 -2.02 4.84 -11.15
CA LEU A 77 -2.41 4.63 -12.54
C LEU A 77 -2.52 5.96 -13.29
N ASN A 78 -2.35 5.92 -14.61
CA ASN A 78 -2.56 7.08 -15.45
C ASN A 78 -3.94 7.71 -15.21
N GLY A 79 -3.96 9.04 -15.01
CA GLY A 79 -5.19 9.77 -14.69
C GLY A 79 -5.52 9.84 -13.19
N ASN A 80 -4.65 9.30 -12.31
CA ASN A 80 -4.75 9.56 -10.87
C ASN A 80 -4.75 11.07 -10.59
N GLN A 81 -5.61 11.53 -9.68
CA GLN A 81 -5.82 12.96 -9.41
C GLN A 81 -4.91 13.49 -8.28
N GLY A 82 -4.11 12.64 -7.66
CA GLY A 82 -3.13 13.06 -6.66
C GLY A 82 -1.96 13.81 -7.26
N THR A 83 -1.16 14.42 -6.41
CA THR A 83 0.00 15.25 -6.81
C THR A 83 1.20 14.93 -5.95
N PHE A 84 2.40 15.14 -6.50
CA PHE A 84 3.62 15.09 -5.71
C PHE A 84 3.86 16.45 -5.03
N THR A 85 4.26 16.41 -3.77
CA THR A 85 4.70 17.61 -3.03
C THR A 85 6.08 18.06 -3.51
N GLU A 86 6.51 19.27 -3.13
CA GLU A 86 7.86 19.76 -3.43
C GLU A 86 8.97 18.86 -2.82
N SER A 87 8.67 18.19 -1.71
CA SER A 87 9.59 17.22 -1.08
C SER A 87 9.52 15.82 -1.70
N GLY A 88 8.72 15.62 -2.75
CA GLY A 88 8.65 14.36 -3.49
C GLY A 88 7.70 13.31 -2.90
N HIS A 89 6.91 13.63 -1.87
CA HIS A 89 5.89 12.73 -1.32
C HIS A 89 4.57 12.84 -2.10
N PHE A 90 3.75 11.80 -2.03
CA PHE A 90 2.45 11.81 -2.72
C PHE A 90 1.35 12.36 -1.82
N LYS A 91 0.50 13.21 -2.38
CA LYS A 91 -0.71 13.73 -1.74
C LYS A 91 -1.94 13.37 -2.56
N GLY A 92 -2.83 12.61 -1.96
CA GLY A 92 -4.03 12.11 -2.60
C GLY A 92 -4.28 10.64 -2.32
N THR A 93 -5.21 10.05 -3.07
CA THR A 93 -5.59 8.64 -2.94
C THR A 93 -4.90 7.82 -4.03
N PRO A 94 -3.99 6.89 -3.71
CA PRO A 94 -3.45 5.94 -4.67
C PRO A 94 -4.52 5.01 -5.25
N ASP A 95 -4.26 4.45 -6.43
CA ASP A 95 -5.19 3.51 -7.06
C ASP A 95 -5.12 2.12 -6.43
N LEU A 96 -3.91 1.65 -6.10
CA LEU A 96 -3.68 0.37 -5.47
C LEU A 96 -2.61 0.49 -4.40
N LEU A 97 -2.84 -0.15 -3.25
CA LEU A 97 -1.89 -0.26 -2.15
C LEU A 97 -1.64 -1.72 -1.81
N VAL A 98 -0.40 -2.05 -1.51
CA VAL A 98 0.01 -3.39 -1.07
C VAL A 98 0.68 -3.29 0.29
N GLU A 99 0.25 -4.14 1.22
CA GLU A 99 0.88 -4.32 2.53
C GLU A 99 1.36 -5.75 2.68
N ILE A 100 2.60 -5.91 3.10
CA ILE A 100 3.21 -7.18 3.42
C ILE A 100 3.28 -7.31 4.93
N LEU A 101 2.58 -8.29 5.47
CA LEU A 101 2.43 -8.43 6.92
C LEU A 101 3.77 -8.66 7.61
N SER A 102 3.96 -7.96 8.73
CA SER A 102 5.00 -8.27 9.72
C SER A 102 4.41 -9.01 10.91
N SER A 103 5.19 -9.86 11.57
CA SER A 103 4.72 -10.66 12.70
C SER A 103 4.15 -9.83 13.88
N GLY A 104 4.55 -8.57 14.01
CA GLY A 104 4.10 -7.67 15.06
C GLY A 104 2.86 -6.83 14.75
N ASN A 105 2.49 -6.68 13.47
CA ASN A 105 1.49 -5.68 13.04
C ASN A 105 0.32 -6.25 12.21
N LYS A 106 0.11 -7.58 12.22
CA LYS A 106 -0.95 -8.21 11.38
C LYS A 106 -2.34 -7.56 11.54
N ASN A 107 -2.76 -7.26 12.76
CA ASN A 107 -4.07 -6.64 13.01
C ASN A 107 -4.13 -5.17 12.56
N HIS A 108 -3.00 -4.47 12.57
CA HIS A 108 -2.91 -3.09 12.11
C HIS A 108 -3.22 -3.01 10.61
N ASP A 109 -2.57 -3.85 9.81
CA ASP A 109 -2.74 -3.85 8.35
C ASP A 109 -4.08 -4.47 7.93
N LEU A 110 -4.50 -5.56 8.58
CA LEU A 110 -5.73 -6.27 8.23
C LEU A 110 -7.01 -5.53 8.59
N ILE A 111 -7.01 -4.71 9.62
CA ILE A 111 -8.22 -4.04 10.11
C ILE A 111 -8.11 -2.54 9.90
N ARG A 112 -7.14 -1.90 10.56
CA ARG A 112 -7.06 -0.45 10.61
C ARG A 112 -6.73 0.20 9.26
N LYS A 113 -5.70 -0.29 8.58
CA LYS A 113 -5.33 0.23 7.25
C LYS A 113 -6.40 -0.11 6.22
N LYS A 114 -6.98 -1.31 6.28
CA LYS A 114 -8.07 -1.68 5.39
C LYS A 114 -9.25 -0.70 5.51
N ASP A 115 -9.70 -0.39 6.73
CA ASP A 115 -10.79 0.55 6.97
C ASP A 115 -10.41 1.97 6.54
N LEU A 116 -9.16 2.37 6.78
CA LEU A 116 -8.63 3.66 6.33
C LEU A 116 -8.66 3.77 4.80
N TYR A 117 -8.09 2.79 4.10
CA TYR A 117 -8.00 2.80 2.64
C TYR A 117 -9.38 2.72 1.97
N GLU A 118 -10.33 1.99 2.57
CA GLU A 118 -11.73 1.97 2.14
C GLU A 118 -12.35 3.38 2.22
N ARG A 119 -12.20 4.05 3.36
CA ARG A 119 -12.73 5.41 3.59
C ARG A 119 -12.17 6.44 2.61
N PHE A 120 -10.89 6.31 2.26
CA PHE A 120 -10.23 7.22 1.32
C PHE A 120 -10.43 6.83 -0.15
N GLY A 121 -11.09 5.71 -0.43
CA GLY A 121 -11.46 5.34 -1.79
C GLY A 121 -10.33 4.70 -2.60
N VAL A 122 -9.35 4.06 -1.95
CA VAL A 122 -8.33 3.26 -2.64
C VAL A 122 -9.03 2.13 -3.39
N LYS A 123 -8.84 2.06 -4.71
CA LYS A 123 -9.62 1.16 -5.59
C LYS A 123 -9.36 -0.31 -5.34
N GLU A 124 -8.12 -0.66 -5.03
CA GLU A 124 -7.74 -2.04 -4.71
C GLU A 124 -6.68 -2.08 -3.60
N TYR A 125 -6.81 -3.02 -2.68
CA TYR A 125 -5.90 -3.21 -1.55
C TYR A 125 -5.49 -4.67 -1.44
N TRP A 126 -4.18 -4.93 -1.40
CA TRP A 126 -3.64 -6.27 -1.23
C TRP A 126 -2.98 -6.43 0.13
N VAL A 127 -3.26 -7.56 0.77
CA VAL A 127 -2.57 -7.98 1.99
C VAL A 127 -1.86 -9.30 1.72
N ILE A 128 -0.55 -9.34 1.97
CA ILE A 128 0.30 -10.50 1.69
C ILE A 128 0.96 -10.96 2.97
N ASP A 129 0.70 -12.18 3.39
CA ASP A 129 1.44 -12.83 4.47
C ASP A 129 2.72 -13.50 3.89
N PRO A 130 3.93 -13.00 4.22
CA PRO A 130 5.16 -13.50 3.63
C PRO A 130 5.52 -14.92 4.09
N ASP A 131 5.06 -15.35 5.27
CA ASP A 131 5.36 -16.66 5.85
C ASP A 131 4.52 -17.76 5.19
N THR A 132 3.21 -17.54 5.07
CA THR A 132 2.28 -18.49 4.47
C THR A 132 2.12 -18.31 2.96
N ARG A 133 2.57 -17.17 2.45
CA ARG A 133 2.36 -16.70 1.07
C ARG A 133 0.88 -16.50 0.72
N LEU A 134 0.03 -16.35 1.73
CA LEU A 134 -1.39 -16.03 1.54
C LEU A 134 -1.50 -14.60 0.98
N VAL A 135 -2.30 -14.45 -0.05
CA VAL A 135 -2.66 -13.15 -0.65
C VAL A 135 -4.15 -12.95 -0.50
N MET A 136 -4.54 -11.81 0.04
CA MET A 136 -5.92 -11.34 0.04
C MET A 136 -6.01 -10.08 -0.81
N VAL A 137 -6.95 -10.03 -1.73
CA VAL A 137 -7.23 -8.87 -2.60
C VAL A 137 -8.61 -8.33 -2.25
N PHE A 138 -8.66 -7.04 -1.94
CA PHE A 138 -9.89 -6.30 -1.67
C PHE A 138 -10.10 -5.26 -2.75
N GLN A 139 -11.27 -5.23 -3.35
CA GLN A 139 -11.66 -4.26 -4.37
C GLN A 139 -12.77 -3.34 -3.84
N LEU A 140 -12.65 -2.05 -4.08
CA LEU A 140 -13.66 -1.08 -3.70
C LEU A 140 -14.84 -1.15 -4.68
N VAL A 141 -16.01 -1.53 -4.15
CA VAL A 141 -17.26 -1.62 -4.93
C VAL A 141 -18.35 -0.89 -4.17
N ASN A 142 -18.93 0.12 -4.80
CA ASN A 142 -19.97 0.97 -4.19
C ASN A 142 -19.58 1.55 -2.81
N GLY A 143 -18.30 1.94 -2.67
CA GLY A 143 -17.78 2.56 -1.45
C GLY A 143 -17.40 1.59 -0.32
N SER A 144 -17.41 0.29 -0.57
CA SER A 144 -17.00 -0.72 0.41
C SER A 144 -16.09 -1.78 -0.21
N TYR A 145 -15.13 -2.29 0.59
CA TYR A 145 -14.25 -3.37 0.14
C TYR A 145 -14.97 -4.72 0.14
N ILE A 146 -14.93 -5.38 -1.00
CA ILE A 146 -15.22 -6.81 -1.12
C ILE A 146 -13.92 -7.58 -1.33
N LYS A 147 -13.75 -8.72 -0.67
CA LYS A 147 -12.63 -9.61 -0.92
C LYS A 147 -12.89 -10.39 -2.21
N THR A 148 -12.13 -10.06 -3.26
CA THR A 148 -12.27 -10.66 -4.59
C THR A 148 -11.40 -11.88 -4.79
N SER A 149 -10.31 -11.99 -4.03
CA SER A 149 -9.39 -13.13 -4.09
C SER A 149 -8.79 -13.45 -2.73
N GLU A 150 -8.59 -14.74 -2.49
CA GLU A 150 -7.77 -15.28 -1.40
C GLU A 150 -7.07 -16.53 -1.93
N ALA A 151 -5.75 -16.47 -2.09
CA ALA A 151 -4.98 -17.54 -2.70
C ALA A 151 -3.56 -17.63 -2.13
N ILE A 152 -2.95 -18.81 -2.19
CA ILE A 152 -1.57 -19.02 -1.78
C ILE A 152 -0.63 -18.79 -2.98
N ALA A 153 0.35 -17.92 -2.80
CA ALA A 153 1.39 -17.64 -3.80
C ALA A 153 0.87 -17.18 -5.18
N LEU A 154 -0.32 -16.65 -5.22
CA LEU A 154 -0.97 -16.15 -6.44
C LEU A 154 -1.65 -14.82 -6.15
N VAL A 155 -1.28 -13.79 -6.90
CA VAL A 155 -1.98 -12.51 -6.95
C VAL A 155 -3.02 -12.57 -8.07
N GLN A 156 -4.25 -12.12 -7.80
CA GLN A 156 -5.32 -11.95 -8.78
C GLN A 156 -5.91 -10.56 -8.60
N SER A 157 -5.62 -9.65 -9.54
CA SER A 157 -6.02 -8.25 -9.49
C SER A 157 -7.10 -7.94 -10.52
N PRO A 158 -8.34 -7.67 -10.10
CA PRO A 158 -9.37 -7.14 -11.00
C PRO A 158 -9.02 -5.77 -11.56
N LEU A 159 -8.46 -4.86 -10.74
CA LEU A 159 -8.10 -3.50 -11.17
C LEU A 159 -7.10 -3.51 -12.32
N LEU A 160 -6.06 -4.34 -12.25
CA LEU A 160 -5.02 -4.45 -13.26
C LEU A 160 -5.34 -5.48 -14.34
N ASN A 161 -6.49 -6.17 -14.23
CA ASN A 161 -6.90 -7.27 -15.11
C ASN A 161 -5.77 -8.30 -15.32
N THR A 162 -5.13 -8.72 -14.23
CA THR A 162 -3.97 -9.61 -14.27
C THR A 162 -3.96 -10.63 -13.15
N GLN A 163 -3.21 -11.70 -13.36
CA GLN A 163 -2.84 -12.64 -12.31
C GLN A 163 -1.40 -13.11 -12.50
N PHE A 164 -0.69 -13.32 -11.41
CA PHE A 164 0.69 -13.82 -11.44
C PHE A 164 1.08 -14.56 -10.16
N PRO A 165 1.90 -15.61 -10.25
CA PRO A 165 2.53 -16.25 -9.09
C PRO A 165 3.77 -15.47 -8.62
N PHE A 166 4.18 -15.66 -7.34
CA PHE A 166 5.38 -15.04 -6.77
C PHE A 166 6.12 -15.92 -5.75
#